data_85a7a2763baa4474a15d85ce276f08d9
#
_entry.id   85a7a2763baa4474a15d85ce276f08d9
#
_cell.length_a   1.000
_cell.length_b   1.000
_cell.length_c   1.000
_cell.angle_alpha   90.00
_cell.angle_beta   90.00
_cell.angle_gamma   90.00
#
_symmetry.space_group_name_H-M   'P 1'
#
loop_
_entity.id
_entity.type
_entity.pdbx_description
1 polymer ?
#
loop_
_entity_poly.entity_id
_entity_poly.type
_entity_poly.pdbx_seq_one_letter_code
_entity_poly.pdbx_strand_id
1 'polypeptide(L)'
;MLKISIIIPVYNVARYILRCLESVVLQEKNTFIIECILVDDCSTDDSIEIAKRFVNDYNGSVVFTILRHDTNKGQSAARNFGIRHATGDYLFFLDSDDRLEENALSMMVDVLYQYPDIDYVDGYYLFMKDGNIYPSIEKYYRFSDNNKILDYLYKRKLSGLACNKLLRKSLIIDHSLYFVEGIIFEDIQWTNRLVRYVSSAVIIPKVTYVYEYNPSSTSNTSVVNASKSINSFSSVIESFLDSEDDVVYVSHKMFIFHYIIMALDIQNKGQIDDSVNKRFLAVKKRLFFTVLTDYRFVLMFFFLLMYKPFSFLFRFSFFRHHFHEMEYFVTYFAEKMNWIHKIGRIV
;
A
#
# COMPACT_ATOMS: atom_id res chain seq x y z
N MET A 1 -24.58 17.03 -1.64
CA MET A 1 -24.09 16.08 -2.65
C MET A 1 -22.68 15.70 -2.22
N LEU A 2 -22.34 14.43 -2.21
CA LEU A 2 -21.04 13.92 -1.78
C LEU A 2 -19.95 14.42 -2.74
N LYS A 3 -18.81 14.87 -2.21
CA LYS A 3 -17.66 15.36 -3.00
C LYS A 3 -16.44 14.46 -2.82
N ILE A 4 -15.82 14.08 -3.91
CA ILE A 4 -14.62 13.22 -3.96
C ILE A 4 -13.45 14.04 -4.49
N SER A 5 -12.32 14.02 -3.75
CA SER A 5 -11.06 14.57 -4.22
C SER A 5 -10.17 13.43 -4.74
N ILE A 6 -9.96 13.37 -6.06
CA ILE A 6 -8.99 12.49 -6.67
C ILE A 6 -7.63 13.19 -6.65
N ILE A 7 -6.62 12.59 -6.02
CA ILE A 7 -5.28 13.12 -5.90
C ILE A 7 -4.34 12.31 -6.80
N ILE A 8 -3.71 12.99 -7.76
CA ILE A 8 -2.83 12.38 -8.78
C ILE A 8 -1.43 12.98 -8.66
N PRO A 9 -0.45 12.28 -8.06
CA PRO A 9 0.94 12.68 -8.12
C PRO A 9 1.49 12.48 -9.54
N VAL A 10 2.15 13.49 -10.10
CA VAL A 10 2.64 13.49 -11.48
C VAL A 10 4.15 13.71 -11.49
N TYR A 11 4.91 12.79 -12.07
CA TYR A 11 6.33 12.94 -12.31
C TYR A 11 6.81 12.09 -13.49
N ASN A 12 7.14 12.73 -14.62
CA ASN A 12 7.69 12.08 -15.82
C ASN A 12 6.85 10.90 -16.35
N VAL A 13 5.57 11.16 -16.62
CA VAL A 13 4.55 10.19 -17.05
C VAL A 13 3.85 10.59 -18.35
N ALA A 14 4.51 11.33 -19.21
CA ALA A 14 3.94 11.87 -20.47
C ALA A 14 3.23 10.82 -21.33
N ARG A 15 3.68 9.55 -21.27
CA ARG A 15 3.08 8.44 -22.03
C ARG A 15 1.75 7.93 -21.44
N TYR A 16 1.46 8.24 -20.17
CA TYR A 16 0.37 7.63 -19.41
C TYR A 16 -0.70 8.64 -18.98
N ILE A 17 -0.29 9.90 -18.70
CA ILE A 17 -1.13 10.90 -18.05
C ILE A 17 -2.45 11.18 -18.80
N LEU A 18 -2.45 11.18 -20.13
CA LEU A 18 -3.68 11.41 -20.90
C LEU A 18 -4.73 10.34 -20.59
N ARG A 19 -4.35 9.07 -20.68
CA ARG A 19 -5.24 7.94 -20.39
C ARG A 19 -5.71 7.92 -18.92
N CYS A 20 -4.86 8.32 -17.99
CA CYS A 20 -5.21 8.50 -16.59
C CYS A 20 -6.36 9.53 -16.45
N LEU A 21 -6.20 10.72 -17.06
CA LEU A 21 -7.20 11.79 -17.01
C LEU A 21 -8.51 11.43 -17.73
N GLU A 22 -8.41 10.77 -18.88
CA GLU A 22 -9.60 10.23 -19.59
C GLU A 22 -10.40 9.29 -18.68
N SER A 23 -9.73 8.44 -17.90
CA SER A 23 -10.41 7.54 -16.97
C SER A 23 -11.10 8.27 -15.82
N VAL A 24 -10.58 9.44 -15.40
CA VAL A 24 -11.21 10.29 -14.38
C VAL A 24 -12.51 10.91 -14.88
N VAL A 25 -12.50 11.48 -16.09
CA VAL A 25 -13.71 12.13 -16.63
C VAL A 25 -14.81 11.14 -16.98
N LEU A 26 -14.47 9.88 -17.26
CA LEU A 26 -15.44 8.80 -17.43
C LEU A 26 -16.18 8.44 -16.13
N GLN A 27 -15.71 8.92 -14.97
CA GLN A 27 -16.39 8.73 -13.68
C GLN A 27 -17.51 9.74 -13.41
N GLU A 28 -17.71 10.73 -14.27
CA GLU A 28 -18.74 11.76 -14.07
C GLU A 28 -20.13 11.17 -13.91
N LYS A 29 -20.82 11.59 -12.88
CA LYS A 29 -22.24 11.25 -12.59
C LYS A 29 -22.90 12.43 -11.90
N ASN A 30 -24.22 12.51 -12.00
CA ASN A 30 -25.02 13.56 -11.33
C ASN A 30 -25.25 13.29 -9.83
N THR A 31 -24.72 12.18 -9.29
CA THR A 31 -24.95 11.75 -7.90
C THR A 31 -23.85 12.19 -6.94
N PHE A 32 -22.69 12.57 -7.44
CA PHE A 32 -21.55 13.08 -6.65
C PHE A 32 -20.71 14.06 -7.47
N ILE A 33 -19.86 14.82 -6.79
CA ILE A 33 -18.98 15.82 -7.39
C ILE A 33 -17.55 15.29 -7.36
N ILE A 34 -16.80 15.49 -8.45
CA ILE A 34 -15.37 15.15 -8.53
C ILE A 34 -14.56 16.44 -8.60
N GLU A 35 -13.59 16.58 -7.71
CA GLU A 35 -12.43 17.43 -7.92
C GLU A 35 -11.21 16.55 -8.17
N CYS A 36 -10.39 16.91 -9.16
CA CYS A 36 -9.17 16.21 -9.54
C CYS A 36 -7.98 17.13 -9.30
N ILE A 37 -7.10 16.76 -8.37
CA ILE A 37 -5.93 17.53 -7.97
C ILE A 37 -4.69 16.83 -8.52
N LEU A 38 -4.14 17.39 -9.60
CA LEU A 38 -2.84 16.95 -10.13
C LEU A 38 -1.74 17.67 -9.36
N VAL A 39 -0.78 16.92 -8.86
CA VAL A 39 0.38 17.48 -8.16
C VAL A 39 1.64 17.16 -8.96
N ASP A 40 2.12 18.13 -9.73
CA ASP A 40 3.38 18.05 -10.46
C ASP A 40 4.57 18.10 -9.50
N ASP A 41 5.28 17.01 -9.39
CA ASP A 41 6.49 16.91 -8.56
C ASP A 41 7.74 17.32 -9.35
N CYS A 42 7.67 18.45 -10.05
CA CYS A 42 8.72 19.01 -10.87
C CYS A 42 9.10 18.12 -12.09
N SER A 43 8.09 17.70 -12.87
CA SER A 43 8.31 16.94 -14.11
C SER A 43 9.21 17.69 -15.09
N THR A 44 10.06 16.94 -15.78
CA THR A 44 11.00 17.42 -16.80
C THR A 44 10.63 16.99 -18.22
N ASP A 45 9.59 16.17 -18.36
CA ASP A 45 9.00 15.74 -19.63
C ASP A 45 7.70 16.53 -19.92
N ASP A 46 6.98 16.16 -20.97
CA ASP A 46 5.75 16.83 -21.43
C ASP A 46 4.51 16.49 -20.58
N SER A 47 4.63 15.78 -19.45
CA SER A 47 3.49 15.34 -18.62
C SER A 47 2.52 16.46 -18.28
N ILE A 48 3.05 17.59 -17.82
CA ILE A 48 2.23 18.73 -17.39
C ILE A 48 1.64 19.51 -18.55
N GLU A 49 2.35 19.62 -19.65
CA GLU A 49 1.82 20.29 -20.83
C GLU A 49 0.68 19.49 -21.48
N ILE A 50 0.77 18.15 -21.45
CA ILE A 50 -0.33 17.27 -21.86
C ILE A 50 -1.53 17.43 -20.93
N ALA A 51 -1.30 17.42 -19.62
CA ALA A 51 -2.36 17.59 -18.62
C ALA A 51 -3.05 18.96 -18.75
N LYS A 52 -2.31 20.05 -18.90
CA LYS A 52 -2.86 21.40 -19.09
C LYS A 52 -3.72 21.49 -20.35
N ARG A 53 -3.26 20.94 -21.48
CA ARG A 53 -4.06 20.90 -22.72
C ARG A 53 -5.36 20.16 -22.50
N PHE A 54 -5.30 18.96 -21.93
CA PHE A 54 -6.49 18.18 -21.61
C PHE A 54 -7.49 18.96 -20.73
N VAL A 55 -7.00 19.57 -19.64
CA VAL A 55 -7.85 20.36 -18.73
C VAL A 55 -8.46 21.58 -19.40
N ASN A 56 -7.73 22.28 -20.26
CA ASN A 56 -8.22 23.46 -21.01
C ASN A 56 -9.29 23.09 -22.03
N ASP A 57 -9.20 21.93 -22.66
CA ASP A 57 -10.14 21.45 -23.67
C ASP A 57 -11.38 20.77 -23.06
N TYR A 58 -11.32 20.45 -21.76
CA TYR A 58 -12.37 19.74 -21.05
C TYR A 58 -13.53 20.69 -20.67
N ASN A 59 -14.77 20.28 -20.98
CA ASN A 59 -15.99 21.07 -20.75
C ASN A 59 -17.02 20.36 -19.85
N GLY A 60 -16.61 19.31 -19.14
CA GLY A 60 -17.51 18.57 -18.23
C GLY A 60 -17.57 19.14 -16.81
N SER A 61 -18.01 18.34 -15.85
CA SER A 61 -18.27 18.74 -14.47
C SER A 61 -17.13 18.48 -13.48
N VAL A 62 -16.09 17.76 -13.88
CA VAL A 62 -14.91 17.54 -13.03
C VAL A 62 -14.14 18.85 -12.86
N VAL A 63 -13.88 19.24 -11.61
CA VAL A 63 -13.09 20.44 -11.31
C VAL A 63 -11.62 20.06 -11.20
N PHE A 64 -10.79 20.50 -12.15
CA PHE A 64 -9.36 20.25 -12.16
C PHE A 64 -8.58 21.36 -11.47
N THR A 65 -7.57 20.95 -10.67
CA THR A 65 -6.56 21.84 -10.08
C THR A 65 -5.17 21.26 -10.35
N ILE A 66 -4.27 22.07 -10.88
CA ILE A 66 -2.87 21.67 -11.10
C ILE A 66 -2.01 22.42 -10.09
N LEU A 67 -1.37 21.68 -9.19
CA LEU A 67 -0.39 22.17 -8.21
C LEU A 67 1.00 21.76 -8.69
N ARG A 68 2.04 22.48 -8.24
CA ARG A 68 3.42 22.17 -8.60
C ARG A 68 4.36 22.37 -7.43
N HIS A 69 5.31 21.46 -7.25
CA HIS A 69 6.47 21.65 -6.38
C HIS A 69 7.59 22.38 -7.13
N ASP A 70 8.37 23.18 -6.42
CA ASP A 70 9.55 23.86 -6.98
C ASP A 70 10.69 22.89 -7.29
N THR A 71 10.76 21.76 -6.60
CA THR A 71 11.73 20.68 -6.79
C THR A 71 11.06 19.33 -6.62
N ASN A 72 11.65 18.26 -7.17
CA ASN A 72 11.16 16.90 -6.92
C ASN A 72 11.32 16.53 -5.45
N LYS A 73 10.19 16.27 -4.77
CA LYS A 73 10.09 15.89 -3.34
C LYS A 73 9.63 14.46 -3.14
N GLY A 74 9.25 13.78 -4.21
CA GLY A 74 8.76 12.40 -4.22
C GLY A 74 7.25 12.27 -4.01
N GLN A 75 6.76 11.09 -4.33
CA GLN A 75 5.33 10.76 -4.38
C GLN A 75 4.60 11.01 -3.06
N SER A 76 5.22 10.70 -1.91
CA SER A 76 4.67 11.01 -0.59
C SER A 76 4.37 12.49 -0.39
N ALA A 77 5.33 13.36 -0.75
CA ALA A 77 5.15 14.80 -0.64
C ALA A 77 4.06 15.32 -1.57
N ALA A 78 3.98 14.77 -2.80
CA ALA A 78 2.95 15.12 -3.75
C ALA A 78 1.55 14.71 -3.25
N ARG A 79 1.38 13.48 -2.72
CA ARG A 79 0.11 13.05 -2.11
C ARG A 79 -0.25 13.92 -0.91
N ASN A 80 0.70 14.22 -0.02
CA ASN A 80 0.48 15.10 1.14
C ASN A 80 0.06 16.50 0.72
N PHE A 81 0.66 17.03 -0.35
CA PHE A 81 0.30 18.34 -0.89
C PHE A 81 -1.13 18.34 -1.44
N GLY A 82 -1.52 17.28 -2.17
CA GLY A 82 -2.88 17.07 -2.62
C GLY A 82 -3.88 16.95 -1.46
N ILE A 83 -3.58 16.18 -0.40
CA ILE A 83 -4.43 16.05 0.80
C ILE A 83 -4.73 17.42 1.41
N ARG A 84 -3.72 18.28 1.54
CA ARG A 84 -3.87 19.64 2.12
C ARG A 84 -4.76 20.56 1.29
N HIS A 85 -4.86 20.34 -0.02
CA HIS A 85 -5.69 21.15 -0.94
C HIS A 85 -7.05 20.51 -1.25
N ALA A 86 -7.24 19.25 -0.90
CA ALA A 86 -8.49 18.54 -1.11
C ALA A 86 -9.63 19.16 -0.30
N THR A 87 -10.78 19.37 -0.94
CA THR A 87 -11.97 19.93 -0.32
C THR A 87 -13.12 18.93 -0.24
N GLY A 88 -12.97 17.73 -0.82
CA GLY A 88 -13.96 16.67 -0.81
C GLY A 88 -14.18 16.04 0.56
N ASP A 89 -15.30 15.35 0.70
CA ASP A 89 -15.66 14.55 1.88
C ASP A 89 -14.84 13.27 1.94
N TYR A 90 -14.47 12.76 0.76
CA TYR A 90 -13.69 11.56 0.57
C TYR A 90 -12.48 11.83 -0.32
N LEU A 91 -11.38 11.11 -0.07
CA LEU A 91 -10.16 11.12 -0.86
C LEU A 91 -10.05 9.83 -1.68
N PHE A 92 -9.49 9.95 -2.87
CA PHE A 92 -9.11 8.83 -3.72
C PHE A 92 -7.72 9.10 -4.30
N PHE A 93 -6.76 8.18 -4.10
CA PHE A 93 -5.44 8.29 -4.73
C PHE A 93 -5.42 7.50 -6.02
N LEU A 94 -4.97 8.15 -7.09
CA LEU A 94 -4.79 7.56 -8.40
C LEU A 94 -3.36 7.84 -8.87
N ASP A 95 -2.60 6.80 -9.16
CA ASP A 95 -1.25 6.95 -9.70
C ASP A 95 -1.34 7.35 -11.18
N SER A 96 -0.49 8.28 -11.59
CA SER A 96 -0.61 8.95 -12.92
C SER A 96 -0.26 8.05 -14.11
N ASP A 97 0.33 6.89 -13.87
CA ASP A 97 0.58 5.87 -14.88
C ASP A 97 -0.52 4.79 -14.94
N ASP A 98 -1.51 4.85 -14.04
CA ASP A 98 -2.64 3.93 -13.94
C ASP A 98 -3.95 4.54 -14.46
N ARG A 99 -5.05 3.79 -14.37
CA ARG A 99 -6.39 4.28 -14.73
C ARG A 99 -7.50 3.63 -13.88
N LEU A 100 -8.61 4.33 -13.79
CA LEU A 100 -9.84 3.80 -13.21
C LEU A 100 -10.58 2.92 -14.23
N GLU A 101 -11.26 1.88 -13.75
CA GLU A 101 -12.21 1.13 -14.54
C GLU A 101 -13.52 1.93 -14.66
N GLU A 102 -14.31 1.66 -15.70
CA GLU A 102 -15.58 2.37 -15.91
C GLU A 102 -16.53 2.18 -14.72
N ASN A 103 -17.18 3.26 -14.29
CA ASN A 103 -18.08 3.30 -13.14
C ASN A 103 -17.45 2.94 -11.78
N ALA A 104 -16.13 2.93 -11.66
CA ALA A 104 -15.43 2.59 -10.41
C ALA A 104 -15.92 3.41 -9.22
N LEU A 105 -15.91 4.75 -9.36
CA LEU A 105 -16.38 5.64 -8.29
C LEU A 105 -17.87 5.50 -8.00
N SER A 106 -18.71 5.27 -9.03
CA SER A 106 -20.14 5.05 -8.82
C SER A 106 -20.40 3.84 -7.94
N MET A 107 -19.74 2.72 -8.22
CA MET A 107 -19.85 1.49 -7.41
C MET A 107 -19.41 1.71 -5.96
N MET A 108 -18.36 2.51 -5.74
CA MET A 108 -17.89 2.83 -4.39
C MET A 108 -18.83 3.80 -3.66
N VAL A 109 -19.35 4.80 -4.36
CA VAL A 109 -20.30 5.79 -3.80
C VAL A 109 -21.63 5.13 -3.43
N ASP A 110 -22.12 4.17 -4.21
CA ASP A 110 -23.34 3.42 -3.89
C ASP A 110 -23.20 2.71 -2.53
N VAL A 111 -22.02 2.21 -2.19
CA VAL A 111 -21.72 1.65 -0.86
C VAL A 111 -21.85 2.72 0.22
N LEU A 112 -21.34 3.93 -0.01
CA LEU A 112 -21.44 5.03 0.97
C LEU A 112 -22.88 5.49 1.19
N TYR A 113 -23.71 5.49 0.15
CA TYR A 113 -25.15 5.79 0.31
C TYR A 113 -25.87 4.69 1.08
N GLN A 114 -25.49 3.44 0.90
CA GLN A 114 -26.07 2.33 1.65
C GLN A 114 -25.55 2.27 3.10
N TYR A 115 -24.30 2.67 3.33
CA TYR A 115 -23.61 2.62 4.63
C TYR A 115 -22.84 3.93 4.88
N PRO A 116 -23.50 5.00 5.37
CA PRO A 116 -22.88 6.32 5.53
C PRO A 116 -21.69 6.38 6.49
N ASP A 117 -21.59 5.40 7.41
CA ASP A 117 -20.55 5.35 8.44
C ASP A 117 -19.30 4.58 8.00
N ILE A 118 -19.22 4.14 6.75
CA ILE A 118 -18.03 3.45 6.23
C ILE A 118 -16.84 4.41 6.15
N ASP A 119 -15.70 3.99 6.68
CA ASP A 119 -14.46 4.75 6.69
C ASP A 119 -13.74 4.67 5.35
N TYR A 120 -13.72 3.48 4.70
CA TYR A 120 -13.28 3.36 3.33
C TYR A 120 -13.96 2.23 2.54
N VAL A 121 -13.98 2.41 1.22
CA VAL A 121 -14.38 1.39 0.25
C VAL A 121 -13.18 1.07 -0.64
N ASP A 122 -12.89 -0.22 -0.83
CA ASP A 122 -11.85 -0.72 -1.73
C ASP A 122 -12.47 -1.59 -2.83
N GLY A 123 -11.80 -1.71 -3.96
CA GLY A 123 -12.17 -2.61 -5.04
C GLY A 123 -10.98 -3.47 -5.48
N TYR A 124 -11.15 -4.21 -6.58
CA TYR A 124 -10.08 -5.06 -7.10
C TYR A 124 -9.20 -4.29 -8.09
N TYR A 125 -7.94 -4.74 -8.17
CA TYR A 125 -6.96 -4.30 -9.14
C TYR A 125 -6.84 -5.32 -10.26
N LEU A 126 -6.79 -4.85 -11.50
CA LEU A 126 -6.37 -5.62 -12.66
C LEU A 126 -4.93 -5.25 -13.00
N PHE A 127 -4.00 -6.19 -12.91
CA PHE A 127 -2.61 -5.98 -13.29
C PHE A 127 -2.41 -6.30 -14.77
N MET A 128 -2.14 -5.29 -15.59
CA MET A 128 -2.02 -5.43 -17.05
C MET A 128 -0.79 -6.23 -17.47
N LYS A 129 0.22 -6.36 -16.62
CA LYS A 129 1.44 -7.15 -16.93
C LYS A 129 1.16 -8.63 -17.14
N ASP A 130 0.23 -9.19 -16.38
CA ASP A 130 -0.04 -10.63 -16.33
C ASP A 130 -1.54 -10.98 -16.31
N GLY A 131 -2.43 -9.98 -16.34
CA GLY A 131 -3.88 -10.16 -16.30
C GLY A 131 -4.42 -10.60 -14.93
N ASN A 132 -3.58 -10.61 -13.88
CA ASN A 132 -4.01 -11.03 -12.56
C ASN A 132 -4.94 -10.00 -11.90
N ILE A 133 -5.95 -10.50 -11.19
CA ILE A 133 -6.87 -9.69 -10.38
C ILE A 133 -6.52 -9.88 -8.91
N TYR A 134 -6.37 -8.76 -8.18
CA TYR A 134 -6.04 -8.74 -6.75
C TYR A 134 -6.92 -7.73 -5.99
N PRO A 135 -7.34 -8.03 -4.75
CA PRO A 135 -7.28 -9.32 -4.08
C PRO A 135 -8.22 -10.33 -4.73
N SER A 136 -7.89 -11.61 -4.71
CA SER A 136 -8.72 -12.69 -5.23
C SER A 136 -9.80 -13.12 -4.23
N ILE A 137 -10.64 -12.19 -3.80
CA ILE A 137 -11.72 -12.43 -2.85
C ILE A 137 -13.02 -12.53 -3.65
N GLU A 138 -13.68 -13.68 -3.64
CA GLU A 138 -14.87 -13.95 -4.48
C GLU A 138 -16.16 -13.27 -3.98
N LYS A 139 -16.14 -12.57 -2.81
CA LYS A 139 -17.36 -12.08 -2.16
C LYS A 139 -17.23 -10.63 -1.72
N TYR A 140 -18.37 -9.96 -1.64
CA TYR A 140 -18.54 -8.70 -0.96
C TYR A 140 -18.20 -8.85 0.53
N TYR A 141 -17.26 -8.04 1.04
CA TYR A 141 -16.87 -8.03 2.44
C TYR A 141 -17.16 -6.68 3.08
N ARG A 142 -17.93 -6.72 4.15
CA ARG A 142 -18.10 -5.58 5.06
C ARG A 142 -17.44 -5.91 6.39
N PHE A 143 -16.55 -5.05 6.79
CA PHE A 143 -15.88 -5.11 8.09
C PHE A 143 -16.50 -4.03 9.00
N SER A 144 -16.82 -4.41 10.23
CA SER A 144 -17.26 -3.53 11.32
C SER A 144 -16.41 -3.77 12.58
N ASP A 145 -15.22 -4.30 12.40
CA ASP A 145 -14.30 -4.68 13.46
C ASP A 145 -12.86 -4.45 12.96
N ASN A 146 -12.18 -3.53 13.62
CA ASN A 146 -10.81 -3.15 13.30
C ASN A 146 -9.84 -4.35 13.31
N ASN A 147 -9.98 -5.26 14.28
CA ASN A 147 -9.12 -6.43 14.38
C ASN A 147 -9.21 -7.34 13.16
N LYS A 148 -10.41 -7.48 12.56
CA LYS A 148 -10.59 -8.23 11.32
C LYS A 148 -9.94 -7.52 10.14
N ILE A 149 -10.03 -6.20 10.08
CA ILE A 149 -9.38 -5.40 9.03
C ILE A 149 -7.87 -5.59 9.10
N LEU A 150 -7.28 -5.47 10.28
CA LEU A 150 -5.86 -5.70 10.54
C LEU A 150 -5.43 -7.13 10.17
N ASP A 151 -6.19 -8.14 10.62
CA ASP A 151 -5.89 -9.54 10.29
C ASP A 151 -5.92 -9.80 8.77
N TYR A 152 -6.89 -9.22 8.06
CA TYR A 152 -6.98 -9.34 6.61
C TYR A 152 -5.84 -8.62 5.89
N LEU A 153 -5.41 -7.43 6.36
CA LEU A 153 -4.24 -6.75 5.83
C LEU A 153 -2.98 -7.59 6.01
N TYR A 154 -2.73 -8.06 7.24
CA TYR A 154 -1.53 -8.83 7.55
C TYR A 154 -1.50 -10.21 6.88
N LYS A 155 -2.65 -10.79 6.60
CA LYS A 155 -2.79 -11.99 5.75
C LYS A 155 -2.74 -11.67 4.25
N ARG A 156 -2.46 -10.42 3.88
CA ARG A 156 -2.41 -9.95 2.49
C ARG A 156 -3.71 -10.19 1.71
N LYS A 157 -4.83 -10.22 2.40
CA LYS A 157 -6.18 -10.29 1.83
C LYS A 157 -6.78 -8.91 1.56
N LEU A 158 -6.20 -7.85 2.11
CA LEU A 158 -6.43 -6.46 1.77
C LEU A 158 -5.21 -5.89 1.07
N SER A 159 -5.46 -4.96 0.15
CA SER A 159 -4.37 -4.25 -0.53
C SER A 159 -3.63 -3.32 0.43
N GLY A 160 -2.30 -3.41 0.44
CA GLY A 160 -1.41 -2.46 1.11
C GLY A 160 -1.16 -1.18 0.31
N LEU A 161 -1.66 -1.08 -0.93
CA LEU A 161 -1.49 0.09 -1.78
C LEU A 161 -2.38 1.24 -1.28
N ALA A 162 -1.91 2.47 -1.44
CA ALA A 162 -2.69 3.66 -1.09
C ALA A 162 -3.79 3.96 -2.12
N CYS A 163 -3.54 3.64 -3.39
CA CYS A 163 -4.51 3.82 -4.48
C CYS A 163 -5.73 2.89 -4.36
N ASN A 164 -6.74 3.15 -5.17
CA ASN A 164 -8.01 2.39 -5.25
C ASN A 164 -8.86 2.38 -3.95
N LYS A 165 -8.64 3.30 -3.04
CA LYS A 165 -9.43 3.43 -1.81
C LYS A 165 -10.20 4.74 -1.81
N LEU A 166 -11.54 4.65 -1.70
CA LEU A 166 -12.38 5.81 -1.43
C LEU A 166 -12.45 5.99 0.09
N LEU A 167 -11.66 6.95 0.61
CA LEU A 167 -11.33 7.12 2.02
C LEU A 167 -12.05 8.34 2.60
N ARG A 168 -12.66 8.22 3.76
CA ARG A 168 -13.20 9.37 4.50
C ARG A 168 -12.07 10.34 4.85
N LYS A 169 -12.15 11.58 4.37
CA LYS A 169 -11.10 12.59 4.55
C LYS A 169 -10.86 12.93 6.02
N SER A 170 -11.93 13.02 6.84
CA SER A 170 -11.80 13.34 8.26
C SER A 170 -10.90 12.33 8.98
N LEU A 171 -10.97 11.03 8.63
CA LEU A 171 -10.08 10.00 9.19
C LEU A 171 -8.60 10.36 9.00
N ILE A 172 -8.25 10.86 7.82
CA ILE A 172 -6.87 11.25 7.50
C ILE A 172 -6.43 12.49 8.30
N ILE A 173 -7.32 13.48 8.38
CA ILE A 173 -7.02 14.77 9.04
C ILE A 173 -6.97 14.61 10.55
N ASP A 174 -7.98 13.97 11.15
CA ASP A 174 -8.15 13.86 12.61
C ASP A 174 -7.03 13.04 13.24
N HIS A 175 -6.48 12.06 12.50
CA HIS A 175 -5.37 11.21 12.97
C HIS A 175 -4.03 11.56 12.36
N SER A 176 -3.92 12.67 11.62
CA SER A 176 -2.68 13.13 10.98
C SER A 176 -2.00 12.04 10.14
N LEU A 177 -2.79 11.30 9.35
CA LEU A 177 -2.34 10.17 8.55
C LEU A 177 -1.71 10.63 7.22
N TYR A 178 -0.68 11.47 7.30
CA TYR A 178 0.11 11.86 6.15
C TYR A 178 1.17 10.79 5.80
N PHE A 179 1.53 10.73 4.52
CA PHE A 179 2.61 9.85 4.05
C PHE A 179 3.96 10.29 4.62
N VAL A 180 4.83 9.34 4.93
CA VAL A 180 6.22 9.65 5.32
C VAL A 180 7.00 10.01 4.07
N GLU A 181 7.55 11.22 4.05
CA GLU A 181 8.29 11.74 2.92
C GLU A 181 9.72 11.17 2.84
N GLY A 182 10.29 11.10 1.64
CA GLY A 182 11.66 10.66 1.42
C GLY A 182 11.89 9.15 1.42
N ILE A 183 10.87 8.32 1.67
CA ILE A 183 10.93 6.86 1.56
C ILE A 183 10.28 6.36 0.27
N ILE A 184 10.61 5.14 -0.12
CA ILE A 184 9.88 4.34 -1.11
C ILE A 184 9.13 3.23 -0.36
N PHE A 185 8.10 2.64 -0.98
CA PHE A 185 7.16 1.72 -0.30
C PHE A 185 6.38 2.40 0.84
N GLU A 186 6.16 3.69 0.70
CA GLU A 186 5.41 4.55 1.63
C GLU A 186 3.98 4.05 1.83
N ASP A 187 3.39 3.44 0.81
CA ASP A 187 2.04 2.87 0.80
C ASP A 187 1.87 1.85 1.93
N ILE A 188 2.85 0.97 2.10
CA ILE A 188 2.81 -0.10 3.09
C ILE A 188 2.79 0.49 4.50
N GLN A 189 3.69 1.44 4.74
CA GLN A 189 3.80 2.11 6.03
C GLN A 189 2.53 2.95 6.32
N TRP A 190 2.05 3.66 5.31
CA TRP A 190 0.87 4.50 5.42
C TRP A 190 -0.40 3.66 5.66
N THR A 191 -0.62 2.61 4.85
CA THR A 191 -1.79 1.72 5.00
C THR A 191 -1.78 1.01 6.35
N ASN A 192 -0.61 0.59 6.86
CA ASN A 192 -0.50 0.02 8.21
C ASN A 192 -0.95 1.01 9.29
N ARG A 193 -0.62 2.29 9.17
CA ARG A 193 -1.09 3.33 10.09
C ARG A 193 -2.58 3.60 9.93
N LEU A 194 -3.05 3.71 8.68
CA LEU A 194 -4.45 3.96 8.35
C LEU A 194 -5.39 2.94 8.99
N VAL A 195 -5.13 1.65 8.74
CA VAL A 195 -6.06 0.58 9.17
C VAL A 195 -6.25 0.47 10.67
N ARG A 196 -5.39 1.07 11.48
CA ARG A 196 -5.52 1.11 12.95
C ARG A 196 -6.65 2.01 13.41
N TYR A 197 -6.98 3.01 12.61
CA TYR A 197 -8.04 3.97 12.89
C TYR A 197 -9.32 3.66 12.13
N VAL A 198 -9.29 2.69 11.21
CA VAL A 198 -10.46 2.26 10.45
C VAL A 198 -11.34 1.36 11.33
N SER A 199 -12.56 1.78 11.56
CA SER A 199 -13.57 0.98 12.27
C SER A 199 -14.44 0.18 11.32
N SER A 200 -14.60 0.64 10.08
CA SER A 200 -15.49 0.03 9.10
C SER A 200 -14.98 0.17 7.68
N ALA A 201 -15.03 -0.92 6.93
CA ALA A 201 -14.58 -0.96 5.55
C ALA A 201 -15.45 -1.89 4.70
N VAL A 202 -15.50 -1.62 3.40
CA VAL A 202 -16.16 -2.49 2.43
C VAL A 202 -15.20 -2.79 1.27
N ILE A 203 -15.15 -4.06 0.86
CA ILE A 203 -14.47 -4.48 -0.36
C ILE A 203 -15.52 -4.94 -1.34
N ILE A 204 -15.60 -4.27 -2.48
CA ILE A 204 -16.49 -4.65 -3.58
C ILE A 204 -15.77 -5.65 -4.49
N PRO A 205 -16.42 -6.79 -4.85
CA PRO A 205 -15.78 -7.84 -5.67
C PRO A 205 -15.85 -7.47 -7.16
N LYS A 206 -15.35 -6.29 -7.50
CA LYS A 206 -15.29 -5.75 -8.86
C LYS A 206 -13.95 -5.08 -9.09
N VAL A 207 -13.43 -5.20 -10.31
CA VAL A 207 -12.28 -4.42 -10.73
C VAL A 207 -12.71 -2.95 -10.80
N THR A 208 -12.01 -2.10 -10.09
CA THR A 208 -12.21 -0.65 -10.05
C THR A 208 -10.98 0.12 -10.48
N TYR A 209 -9.83 -0.57 -10.52
CA TYR A 209 -8.54 0.02 -10.78
C TYR A 209 -7.72 -0.86 -11.73
N VAL A 210 -7.10 -0.25 -12.72
CA VAL A 210 -6.21 -0.93 -13.66
C VAL A 210 -4.79 -0.47 -13.44
N TYR A 211 -3.97 -1.39 -12.93
CA TYR A 211 -2.55 -1.19 -12.71
C TYR A 211 -1.81 -1.45 -14.02
N GLU A 212 -1.32 -0.39 -14.64
CA GLU A 212 -0.64 -0.48 -15.91
C GLU A 212 0.83 -0.85 -15.75
N TYR A 213 1.37 -1.55 -16.74
CA TYR A 213 2.79 -1.87 -16.69
C TYR A 213 3.66 -0.69 -17.13
N ASN A 214 4.38 -0.12 -16.19
CA ASN A 214 5.38 0.93 -16.42
C ASN A 214 6.79 0.41 -16.08
N PRO A 215 7.66 0.14 -17.07
CA PRO A 215 9.02 -0.37 -16.79
C PRO A 215 9.88 0.64 -16.00
N SER A 216 9.55 1.92 -16.07
CA SER A 216 10.28 3.00 -15.38
C SER A 216 9.74 3.27 -13.95
N SER A 217 8.72 2.53 -13.50
CA SER A 217 8.14 2.73 -12.16
C SER A 217 9.17 2.54 -11.05
N THR A 218 8.95 3.20 -9.92
CA THR A 218 9.79 3.09 -8.72
C THR A 218 9.91 1.64 -8.25
N SER A 219 8.85 0.85 -8.35
CA SER A 219 8.84 -0.57 -7.98
C SER A 219 9.77 -1.41 -8.84
N ASN A 220 9.90 -1.11 -10.13
CA ASN A 220 10.78 -1.83 -11.06
C ASN A 220 12.26 -1.37 -10.95
N THR A 221 12.51 -0.15 -10.48
CA THR A 221 13.85 0.45 -10.37
C THR A 221 14.41 0.44 -8.94
N SER A 222 13.67 -0.02 -7.94
CA SER A 222 14.02 0.02 -6.52
C SER A 222 15.32 -0.72 -6.17
N VAL A 223 15.71 -1.74 -6.94
CA VAL A 223 16.97 -2.48 -6.75
C VAL A 223 18.20 -1.61 -7.06
N VAL A 224 18.05 -0.57 -7.86
CA VAL A 224 19.14 0.33 -8.28
C VAL A 224 19.64 1.21 -7.13
N ASN A 225 18.78 1.50 -6.13
CA ASN A 225 19.17 2.27 -4.95
C ASN A 225 18.98 1.46 -3.67
N ALA A 226 19.93 0.54 -3.41
CA ALA A 226 19.89 -0.36 -2.27
C ALA A 226 19.80 0.37 -0.91
N SER A 227 20.55 1.44 -0.71
CA SER A 227 20.54 2.24 0.52
C SER A 227 19.16 2.85 0.77
N LYS A 228 18.56 3.46 -0.24
CA LYS A 228 17.20 4.05 -0.13
C LYS A 228 16.16 2.98 0.18
N SER A 229 16.23 1.82 -0.47
CA SER A 229 15.31 0.72 -0.26
C SER A 229 15.40 0.16 1.15
N ILE A 230 16.61 -0.09 1.67
CA ILE A 230 16.81 -0.61 3.02
C ILE A 230 16.41 0.41 4.08
N ASN A 231 16.70 1.69 3.87
CA ASN A 231 16.25 2.74 4.76
C ASN A 231 14.71 2.81 4.83
N SER A 232 14.04 2.63 3.68
CA SER A 232 12.59 2.60 3.59
C SER A 232 11.99 1.38 4.28
N PHE A 233 12.53 0.18 4.04
CA PHE A 233 12.11 -1.01 4.77
C PHE A 233 12.35 -0.91 6.27
N SER A 234 13.44 -0.27 6.69
CA SER A 234 13.68 0.02 8.11
C SER A 234 12.56 0.86 8.70
N SER A 235 12.13 1.94 8.00
CA SER A 235 11.00 2.78 8.43
C SER A 235 9.68 2.02 8.48
N VAL A 236 9.42 1.16 7.49
CA VAL A 236 8.24 0.29 7.48
C VAL A 236 8.26 -0.64 8.69
N ILE A 237 9.34 -1.37 8.91
CA ILE A 237 9.47 -2.32 10.02
C ILE A 237 9.37 -1.61 11.38
N GLU A 238 10.03 -0.46 11.55
CA GLU A 238 9.94 0.35 12.77
C GLU A 238 8.48 0.72 13.06
N SER A 239 7.72 1.17 12.06
CA SER A 239 6.31 1.53 12.24
C SER A 239 5.44 0.35 12.69
N PHE A 240 5.79 -0.88 12.30
CA PHE A 240 5.13 -2.09 12.77
C PHE A 240 5.55 -2.47 14.21
N LEU A 241 6.84 -2.27 14.55
CA LEU A 241 7.35 -2.55 15.89
C LEU A 241 6.91 -1.52 16.93
N ASP A 242 6.54 -0.31 16.51
CA ASP A 242 6.01 0.75 17.36
C ASP A 242 4.52 0.56 17.69
N SER A 243 3.88 -0.39 17.03
CA SER A 243 2.47 -0.68 17.27
C SER A 243 2.29 -1.62 18.46
N GLU A 244 1.44 -1.20 19.40
CA GLU A 244 1.07 -1.98 20.60
C GLU A 244 -0.02 -3.02 20.32
N ASP A 245 -0.21 -3.46 19.07
CA ASP A 245 -1.30 -4.36 18.67
C ASP A 245 -1.07 -5.80 19.15
N ASP A 246 -1.52 -6.11 20.34
CA ASP A 246 -1.50 -7.47 20.90
C ASP A 246 -2.45 -8.46 20.19
N VAL A 247 -3.43 -7.97 19.46
CA VAL A 247 -4.60 -8.76 19.03
C VAL A 247 -4.35 -9.58 17.75
N VAL A 248 -3.46 -9.14 16.85
CA VAL A 248 -3.22 -9.81 15.55
C VAL A 248 -1.80 -10.38 15.46
N TYR A 249 -1.39 -11.02 16.52
CA TYR A 249 0.00 -11.29 16.81
C TYR A 249 0.77 -12.13 15.78
N VAL A 250 0.17 -13.20 15.23
CA VAL A 250 0.87 -14.11 14.30
C VAL A 250 0.98 -13.52 12.91
N SER A 251 -0.12 -13.07 12.33
CA SER A 251 -0.15 -12.49 10.98
C SER A 251 0.67 -11.21 10.90
N HIS A 252 0.66 -10.38 11.94
CA HIS A 252 1.48 -9.17 12.04
C HIS A 252 2.98 -9.49 12.00
N LYS A 253 3.44 -10.46 12.81
CA LYS A 253 4.85 -10.86 12.82
C LYS A 253 5.31 -11.48 11.50
N MET A 254 4.44 -12.28 10.86
CA MET A 254 4.70 -12.83 9.52
C MET A 254 4.86 -11.72 8.47
N PHE A 255 4.05 -10.68 8.57
CA PHE A 255 4.12 -9.52 7.68
C PHE A 255 5.44 -8.75 7.85
N ILE A 256 5.86 -8.47 9.08
CA ILE A 256 7.16 -7.87 9.38
C ILE A 256 8.31 -8.72 8.82
N PHE A 257 8.23 -10.04 9.02
CA PHE A 257 9.22 -11.00 8.57
C PHE A 257 9.41 -10.96 7.04
N HIS A 258 8.31 -10.83 6.29
CA HIS A 258 8.37 -10.67 4.84
C HIS A 258 9.23 -9.46 4.42
N TYR A 259 9.03 -8.30 5.06
CA TYR A 259 9.81 -7.10 4.71
C TYR A 259 11.28 -7.19 5.13
N ILE A 260 11.58 -7.90 6.21
CA ILE A 260 12.98 -8.16 6.56
C ILE A 260 13.67 -9.02 5.51
N ILE A 261 13.01 -10.06 5.02
CA ILE A 261 13.58 -10.89 3.95
C ILE A 261 13.85 -10.08 2.69
N MET A 262 12.89 -9.22 2.30
CA MET A 262 13.08 -8.33 1.15
C MET A 262 14.29 -7.40 1.37
N ALA A 263 14.41 -6.81 2.55
CA ALA A 263 15.55 -5.94 2.89
C ALA A 263 16.88 -6.70 2.89
N LEU A 264 16.91 -7.92 3.40
CA LEU A 264 18.12 -8.77 3.38
C LEU A 264 18.52 -9.19 1.96
N ASP A 265 17.57 -9.48 1.09
CA ASP A 265 17.84 -9.78 -0.31
C ASP A 265 18.47 -8.59 -1.04
N ILE A 266 17.99 -7.38 -0.80
CA ILE A 266 18.57 -6.15 -1.34
C ILE A 266 19.96 -5.88 -0.73
N GLN A 267 20.13 -6.08 0.59
CA GLN A 267 21.42 -5.93 1.27
C GLN A 267 22.50 -6.83 0.69
N ASN A 268 22.14 -8.02 0.26
CA ASN A 268 23.09 -8.97 -0.33
C ASN A 268 23.46 -8.64 -1.79
N LYS A 269 22.67 -7.81 -2.48
CA LYS A 269 22.84 -7.50 -3.91
C LYS A 269 23.47 -6.14 -4.18
N GLY A 270 23.49 -5.23 -3.22
CA GLY A 270 23.92 -3.85 -3.42
C GLY A 270 24.95 -3.35 -2.43
N GLN A 271 25.66 -2.27 -2.81
CA GLN A 271 26.45 -1.49 -1.87
C GLN A 271 25.52 -0.60 -1.04
N ILE A 272 25.74 -0.56 0.26
CA ILE A 272 24.89 0.14 1.22
C ILE A 272 25.73 1.04 2.09
N ASP A 273 25.24 2.25 2.32
CA ASP A 273 25.89 3.24 3.19
C ASP A 273 25.98 2.72 4.63
N ASP A 274 27.10 3.01 5.30
CA ASP A 274 27.36 2.56 6.68
C ASP A 274 26.29 3.04 7.67
N SER A 275 25.77 4.25 7.50
CA SER A 275 24.69 4.80 8.34
C SER A 275 23.40 4.00 8.21
N VAL A 276 23.05 3.61 6.97
CA VAL A 276 21.88 2.79 6.66
C VAL A 276 22.05 1.37 7.21
N ASN A 277 23.25 0.79 7.07
CA ASN A 277 23.57 -0.51 7.64
C ASN A 277 23.46 -0.52 9.18
N LYS A 278 23.95 0.54 9.85
CA LYS A 278 23.83 0.70 11.31
C LYS A 278 22.36 0.78 11.75
N ARG A 279 21.55 1.59 11.05
CA ARG A 279 20.09 1.68 11.31
C ARG A 279 19.42 0.32 11.13
N PHE A 280 19.65 -0.35 10.02
CA PHE A 280 19.05 -1.66 9.75
C PHE A 280 19.47 -2.73 10.76
N LEU A 281 20.73 -2.69 11.23
CA LEU A 281 21.19 -3.55 12.31
C LEU A 281 20.45 -3.28 13.63
N ALA A 282 20.16 -2.03 13.96
CA ALA A 282 19.37 -1.66 15.13
C ALA A 282 17.94 -2.20 15.03
N VAL A 283 17.30 -2.06 13.86
CA VAL A 283 15.97 -2.62 13.57
C VAL A 283 15.96 -4.14 13.74
N LYS A 284 16.96 -4.83 13.18
CA LYS A 284 17.10 -6.30 13.34
C LYS A 284 17.26 -6.71 14.82
N LYS A 285 18.05 -5.98 15.60
CA LYS A 285 18.20 -6.24 17.05
C LYS A 285 16.89 -6.04 17.79
N ARG A 286 16.18 -4.94 17.51
CA ARG A 286 14.87 -4.67 18.13
C ARG A 286 13.87 -5.79 17.82
N LEU A 287 13.77 -6.18 16.56
CA LEU A 287 12.92 -7.31 16.16
C LEU A 287 13.32 -8.60 16.89
N PHE A 288 14.63 -8.86 17.02
CA PHE A 288 15.12 -10.04 17.75
C PHE A 288 14.55 -10.11 19.17
N PHE A 289 14.64 -9.02 19.93
CA PHE A 289 14.09 -8.99 21.29
C PHE A 289 12.57 -9.13 21.30
N THR A 290 11.86 -8.52 20.34
CA THR A 290 10.39 -8.67 20.21
C THR A 290 10.00 -10.11 19.87
N VAL A 291 10.81 -10.83 19.11
CA VAL A 291 10.57 -12.23 18.73
C VAL A 291 10.90 -13.19 19.85
N LEU A 292 11.95 -12.94 20.65
CA LEU A 292 12.36 -13.80 21.77
C LEU A 292 11.27 -13.93 22.87
N THR A 293 10.39 -12.95 22.98
CA THR A 293 9.26 -13.03 23.93
C THR A 293 8.20 -14.06 23.52
N ASP A 294 8.30 -14.59 22.29
CA ASP A 294 7.37 -15.57 21.77
C ASP A 294 8.11 -16.75 21.11
N TYR A 295 8.11 -17.90 21.81
CA TYR A 295 8.80 -19.12 21.36
C TYR A 295 8.42 -19.62 19.96
N ARG A 296 7.21 -19.26 19.47
CA ARG A 296 6.74 -19.63 18.13
C ARG A 296 7.57 -18.98 17.02
N PHE A 297 8.26 -17.89 17.33
CA PHE A 297 9.10 -17.15 16.40
C PHE A 297 10.60 -17.39 16.59
N VAL A 298 11.02 -18.08 17.65
CA VAL A 298 12.42 -18.44 17.85
C VAL A 298 12.95 -19.26 16.68
N LEU A 299 12.14 -20.17 16.13
CA LEU A 299 12.49 -20.94 14.93
C LEU A 299 12.64 -20.06 13.68
N MET A 300 11.75 -19.07 13.49
CA MET A 300 11.84 -18.11 12.39
C MET A 300 13.08 -17.23 12.51
N PHE A 301 13.48 -16.89 13.74
CA PHE A 301 14.69 -16.13 13.99
C PHE A 301 15.97 -16.94 13.71
N PHE A 302 16.01 -18.21 14.08
CA PHE A 302 17.08 -19.13 13.65
C PHE A 302 17.19 -19.18 12.12
N PHE A 303 16.07 -19.18 11.41
CA PHE A 303 16.05 -19.10 9.96
C PHE A 303 16.66 -17.79 9.43
N LEU A 304 16.38 -16.64 10.10
CA LEU A 304 17.00 -15.36 9.76
C LEU A 304 18.51 -15.32 10.01
N LEU A 305 18.99 -15.92 11.09
CA LEU A 305 20.42 -16.05 11.37
C LEU A 305 21.13 -16.94 10.35
N MET A 306 20.47 -17.98 9.88
CA MET A 306 20.95 -18.91 8.87
C MET A 306 20.76 -18.41 7.44
N TYR A 307 20.12 -17.24 7.24
CA TYR A 307 19.80 -16.71 5.90
C TYR A 307 21.06 -16.50 5.04
N LYS A 308 22.17 -16.04 5.61
CA LYS A 308 23.42 -15.85 4.87
C LYS A 308 23.93 -17.14 4.17
N PRO A 309 24.03 -18.30 4.84
CA PRO A 309 24.40 -19.56 4.18
C PRO A 309 23.34 -20.07 3.20
N PHE A 310 22.06 -19.73 3.41
CA PHE A 310 20.94 -20.19 2.59
C PHE A 310 20.44 -19.15 1.57
N SER A 311 21.02 -17.94 1.53
CA SER A 311 20.63 -16.89 0.56
C SER A 311 20.75 -17.34 -0.90
N PHE A 312 21.63 -18.31 -1.18
CA PHE A 312 21.76 -18.94 -2.50
C PHE A 312 20.50 -19.73 -2.91
N LEU A 313 19.78 -20.35 -1.97
CA LEU A 313 18.53 -21.08 -2.23
C LEU A 313 17.38 -20.14 -2.64
N PHE A 314 17.38 -18.90 -2.14
CA PHE A 314 16.40 -17.87 -2.53
C PHE A 314 16.66 -17.26 -3.92
N ARG A 315 17.83 -17.53 -4.53
CA ARG A 315 18.10 -17.18 -5.93
C ARG A 315 17.30 -18.01 -6.94
N PHE A 316 16.81 -19.17 -6.54
CA PHE A 316 15.99 -20.00 -7.42
C PHE A 316 14.52 -19.49 -7.40
N SER A 317 13.98 -19.27 -8.60
CA SER A 317 12.56 -18.91 -8.84
C SER A 317 11.58 -19.85 -8.11
N PHE A 318 11.98 -21.12 -7.96
CA PHE A 318 11.30 -22.15 -7.20
C PHE A 318 11.00 -21.74 -5.75
N PHE A 319 11.95 -21.14 -5.01
CA PHE A 319 11.73 -20.73 -3.62
C PHE A 319 10.84 -19.49 -3.49
N ARG A 320 10.85 -18.58 -4.48
CA ARG A 320 9.90 -17.45 -4.52
C ARG A 320 8.44 -17.90 -4.67
N HIS A 321 8.22 -18.93 -5.48
CA HIS A 321 6.88 -19.48 -5.71
C HIS A 321 6.36 -20.26 -4.50
N HIS A 322 7.23 -20.99 -3.82
CA HIS A 322 6.92 -21.82 -2.65
C HIS A 322 6.97 -21.05 -1.33
N PHE A 323 7.34 -19.76 -1.34
CA PHE A 323 7.30 -18.93 -0.13
C PHE A 323 5.87 -18.75 0.39
N HIS A 324 4.87 -18.71 -0.48
CA HIS A 324 3.46 -18.77 -0.11
C HIS A 324 3.10 -20.11 0.58
N GLU A 325 3.68 -21.22 0.15
CA GLU A 325 3.47 -22.52 0.79
C GLU A 325 4.20 -22.62 2.14
N MET A 326 5.40 -22.01 2.26
CA MET A 326 6.09 -21.91 3.55
C MET A 326 5.34 -21.01 4.55
N GLU A 327 4.74 -19.93 4.09
CA GLU A 327 3.84 -19.08 4.88
C GLU A 327 2.64 -19.89 5.39
N TYR A 328 2.05 -20.72 4.53
CA TYR A 328 1.02 -21.68 4.87
C TYR A 328 1.53 -22.76 5.82
N PHE A 329 2.73 -23.31 5.58
CA PHE A 329 3.35 -24.34 6.42
C PHE A 329 3.69 -23.83 7.82
N VAL A 330 4.22 -22.61 7.95
CA VAL A 330 4.50 -21.97 9.26
C VAL A 330 3.21 -21.65 10.00
N THR A 331 2.17 -21.18 9.31
CA THR A 331 0.85 -20.93 9.89
C THR A 331 0.21 -22.24 10.34
N TYR A 332 0.28 -23.28 9.51
CA TYR A 332 -0.20 -24.63 9.83
C TYR A 332 0.56 -25.24 11.02
N PHE A 333 1.88 -25.05 11.11
CA PHE A 333 2.69 -25.53 12.23
C PHE A 333 2.40 -24.75 13.51
N ALA A 334 2.19 -23.44 13.44
CA ALA A 334 1.81 -22.60 14.57
C ALA A 334 0.42 -22.97 15.12
N GLU A 335 -0.54 -23.27 14.24
CA GLU A 335 -1.86 -23.78 14.64
C GLU A 335 -1.77 -25.17 15.28
N LYS A 336 -0.94 -26.08 14.75
CA LYS A 336 -0.69 -27.41 15.34
C LYS A 336 0.03 -27.32 16.69
N MET A 337 0.97 -26.40 16.85
CA MET A 337 1.64 -26.17 18.14
C MET A 337 0.67 -25.62 19.20
N ASN A 338 -0.28 -24.75 18.82
CA ASN A 338 -1.38 -24.33 19.70
C ASN A 338 -2.28 -25.52 20.12
N TRP A 339 -2.45 -26.50 19.25
CA TRP A 339 -3.18 -27.73 19.56
C TRP A 339 -2.43 -28.57 20.60
N ILE A 340 -1.11 -28.71 20.48
CA ILE A 340 -0.23 -29.42 21.46
C ILE A 340 -0.29 -28.72 22.84
N HIS A 341 -0.35 -27.38 22.85
CA HIS A 341 -0.46 -26.62 24.12
C HIS A 341 -1.85 -26.77 24.79
N LYS A 342 -2.92 -26.97 23.99
CA LYS A 342 -4.24 -27.30 24.53
C LYS A 342 -4.27 -28.71 25.12
N ILE A 343 -3.57 -29.69 24.56
CA ILE A 343 -3.46 -31.05 25.10
C ILE A 343 -2.63 -31.06 26.40
N GLY A 344 -1.53 -30.30 26.47
CA GLY A 344 -0.70 -30.20 27.68
C GLY A 344 -1.35 -29.50 28.88
N ARG A 345 -2.55 -28.92 28.71
CA ARG A 345 -3.37 -28.41 29.84
C ARG A 345 -4.47 -29.37 30.31
N ILE A 346 -4.57 -30.53 29.67
CA ILE A 346 -5.58 -31.57 29.97
C ILE A 346 -4.89 -32.79 30.60
N VAL A 347 -3.57 -32.82 30.65
CA VAL A 347 -2.73 -33.77 31.42
C VAL A 347 -2.01 -33.00 32.52
#